data_f6d5be4649dbd355c92de68ff800d882
#
_entry.id   f6d5be4649dbd355c92de68ff800d882
#
_cell.length_a   1.000
_cell.length_b   1.000
_cell.length_c   1.000
_cell.angle_alpha   90.00
_cell.angle_beta   90.00
_cell.angle_gamma   90.00
#
_symmetry.space_group_name_H-M   'P 1'
#
loop_
_entity.id
_entity.type
_entity.pdbx_description
1 polymer ?
#
loop_
_entity_poly.entity_id
_entity_poly.type
_entity_poly.pdbx_seq_one_letter_code
_entity_poly.pdbx_strand_id
1 'polypeptide(L)'
;MRLFIAIMLSDEMKKSVIGTMHELKKADVRGSYVPAQNLHVTLAFIGETKDAAPVKEAMQTLSCKPFRMAFAEMGVFDNLLWVGIKGNQGLNKLARYVATALDEAQVSYDRKKFVPHITIVRNMGGPWKKVSPPKGDMSVQKVSLMKSEQKDGKRVYTEIFSVSLGGKG
;
A
#
# COMPACT_ATOMS: atom_id res chain seq x y z
N MET A 1 18.05 -6.82 -2.42
CA MET A 1 16.84 -6.52 -1.62
C MET A 1 15.72 -6.08 -2.55
N ARG A 2 14.54 -6.54 -2.28
CA ARG A 2 13.36 -6.11 -3.04
C ARG A 2 12.60 -5.10 -2.21
N LEU A 3 12.50 -3.86 -2.71
CA LEU A 3 11.96 -2.75 -1.94
C LEU A 3 10.74 -2.10 -2.58
N PHE A 4 9.89 -1.52 -1.74
CA PHE A 4 8.77 -0.67 -2.20
C PHE A 4 8.49 0.39 -1.14
N ILE A 5 7.95 1.52 -1.58
CA ILE A 5 7.56 2.61 -0.70
C ILE A 5 6.04 2.57 -0.56
N ALA A 6 5.54 2.62 0.66
CA ALA A 6 4.13 2.39 0.92
C ALA A 6 3.61 3.14 2.14
N ILE A 7 2.29 3.21 2.20
CA ILE A 7 1.56 3.61 3.39
C ILE A 7 0.97 2.33 3.98
N MET A 8 1.41 1.97 5.19
CA MET A 8 0.86 0.80 5.88
C MET A 8 -0.45 1.22 6.56
N LEU A 9 -1.44 0.34 6.56
CA LEU A 9 -2.74 0.66 7.14
C LEU A 9 -2.66 0.76 8.67
N SER A 10 -3.49 1.64 9.22
CA SER A 10 -3.67 1.72 10.68
C SER A 10 -4.33 0.43 11.18
N ASP A 11 -4.23 0.19 12.48
CA ASP A 11 -4.87 -0.98 13.09
C ASP A 11 -6.37 -0.99 12.86
N GLU A 12 -7.01 0.17 12.91
CA GLU A 12 -8.45 0.27 12.69
C GLU A 12 -8.84 -0.08 11.26
N MET A 13 -8.11 0.43 10.26
CA MET A 13 -8.37 0.07 8.88
C MET A 13 -8.09 -1.42 8.63
N LYS A 14 -7.04 -1.97 9.25
CA LYS A 14 -6.77 -3.41 9.16
C LYS A 14 -7.94 -4.22 9.68
N LYS A 15 -8.52 -3.84 10.82
CA LYS A 15 -9.68 -4.53 11.39
C LYS A 15 -10.88 -4.51 10.44
N SER A 16 -11.12 -3.38 9.79
CA SER A 16 -12.20 -3.27 8.80
C SER A 16 -11.98 -4.23 7.64
N VAL A 17 -10.76 -4.31 7.13
CA VAL A 17 -10.44 -5.23 6.02
C VAL A 17 -10.59 -6.68 6.48
N ILE A 18 -10.15 -7.01 7.69
CA ILE A 18 -10.30 -8.35 8.25
C ILE A 18 -11.78 -8.74 8.32
N GLY A 19 -12.64 -7.81 8.76
CA GLY A 19 -14.08 -8.02 8.77
C GLY A 19 -14.62 -8.33 7.37
N THR A 20 -14.20 -7.56 6.38
CA THR A 20 -14.59 -7.80 5.00
C THR A 20 -14.08 -9.16 4.51
N MET A 21 -12.85 -9.54 4.87
CA MET A 21 -12.30 -10.84 4.50
C MET A 21 -13.13 -11.99 5.08
N HIS A 22 -13.62 -11.85 6.32
CA HIS A 22 -14.51 -12.86 6.93
C HIS A 22 -15.81 -13.00 6.12
N GLU A 23 -16.39 -11.87 5.70
CA GLU A 23 -17.61 -11.90 4.89
C GLU A 23 -17.35 -12.51 3.51
N LEU A 24 -16.19 -12.23 2.93
CA LEU A 24 -15.81 -12.84 1.65
C LEU A 24 -15.69 -14.36 1.78
N LYS A 25 -15.07 -14.83 2.85
CA LYS A 25 -14.95 -16.28 3.09
C LYS A 25 -16.30 -16.94 3.28
N LYS A 26 -17.23 -16.28 3.99
CA LYS A 26 -18.59 -16.78 4.16
C LYS A 26 -19.33 -16.85 2.83
N ALA A 27 -19.02 -15.98 1.89
CA ALA A 27 -19.64 -15.94 0.57
C ALA A 27 -18.94 -16.86 -0.43
N ASP A 28 -18.06 -17.74 0.02
CA ASP A 28 -17.30 -18.69 -0.80
C ASP A 28 -16.34 -18.03 -1.78
N VAL A 29 -15.80 -16.87 -1.42
CA VAL A 29 -14.73 -16.26 -2.17
C VAL A 29 -13.42 -16.93 -1.79
N ARG A 30 -12.76 -17.54 -2.76
CA ARG A 30 -11.53 -18.30 -2.57
C ARG A 30 -10.33 -17.54 -3.07
N GLY A 31 -9.17 -17.91 -2.57
CA GLY A 31 -7.90 -17.32 -2.98
C GLY A 31 -6.94 -17.23 -1.82
N SER A 32 -5.83 -16.54 -2.04
CA SER A 32 -4.83 -16.28 -1.02
C SER A 32 -5.11 -14.92 -0.40
N TYR A 33 -5.61 -14.93 0.81
CA TYR A 33 -5.93 -13.70 1.55
C TYR A 33 -4.64 -13.08 2.08
N VAL A 34 -4.48 -11.79 1.88
CA VAL A 34 -3.28 -11.06 2.32
C VAL A 34 -3.28 -10.97 3.85
N PRO A 35 -2.18 -11.33 4.52
CA PRO A 35 -2.11 -11.19 5.98
C PRO A 35 -2.29 -9.73 6.39
N ALA A 36 -2.92 -9.50 7.55
CA ALA A 36 -3.23 -8.16 8.01
C ALA A 36 -2.01 -7.24 8.06
N GLN A 37 -0.88 -7.77 8.54
CA GLN A 37 0.34 -6.98 8.66
C GLN A 37 0.93 -6.56 7.31
N ASN A 38 0.47 -7.14 6.21
CA ASN A 38 0.95 -6.80 4.87
C ASN A 38 0.01 -5.85 4.13
N LEU A 39 -1.09 -5.44 4.73
CA LEU A 39 -2.05 -4.54 4.06
C LEU A 39 -1.47 -3.13 3.93
N HIS A 40 -1.45 -2.61 2.71
CA HIS A 40 -0.81 -1.33 2.42
C HIS A 40 -1.28 -0.73 1.10
N VAL A 41 -0.98 0.55 0.92
CA VAL A 41 -1.08 1.24 -0.38
C VAL A 41 0.34 1.45 -0.88
N THR A 42 0.67 0.90 -2.04
CA THR A 42 1.99 1.10 -2.63
C THR A 42 2.06 2.48 -3.30
N LEU A 43 3.09 3.25 -2.94
CA LEU A 43 3.36 4.54 -3.58
C LEU A 43 4.35 4.41 -4.72
N ALA A 44 5.36 3.56 -4.57
CA ALA A 44 6.35 3.31 -5.61
C ALA A 44 6.99 1.94 -5.41
N PHE A 45 7.14 1.20 -6.49
CA PHE A 45 7.76 -0.11 -6.48
C PHE A 45 9.19 0.02 -6.99
N ILE A 46 10.17 -0.17 -6.11
CA ILE A 46 11.58 -0.02 -6.45
C ILE A 46 12.11 -1.30 -7.13
N GLY A 47 11.70 -2.46 -6.59
CA GLY A 47 12.20 -3.75 -7.07
C GLY A 47 13.55 -4.10 -6.46
N GLU A 48 14.32 -4.93 -7.17
CA GLU A 48 15.62 -5.36 -6.67
C GLU A 48 16.62 -4.22 -6.66
N THR A 49 17.30 -4.05 -5.55
CA THR A 49 18.38 -3.08 -5.42
C THR A 49 19.43 -3.61 -4.45
N LYS A 50 20.67 -3.24 -4.68
CA LYS A 50 21.77 -3.66 -3.81
C LYS A 50 21.92 -2.72 -2.62
N ASP A 51 21.48 -1.48 -2.76
CA ASP A 51 21.70 -0.46 -1.74
C ASP A 51 20.45 0.39 -1.54
N ALA A 52 19.97 0.43 -0.32
CA ALA A 52 18.79 1.22 0.03
C ALA A 52 19.10 2.69 0.28
N ALA A 53 20.37 3.07 0.40
CA ALA A 53 20.75 4.44 0.77
C ALA A 53 20.17 5.51 -0.18
N PRO A 54 20.23 5.36 -1.52
CA PRO A 54 19.65 6.37 -2.41
C PRO A 54 18.16 6.54 -2.21
N VAL A 55 17.44 5.43 -1.93
CA VAL A 55 16.00 5.48 -1.70
C VAL A 55 15.70 6.21 -0.40
N LYS A 56 16.47 5.93 0.65
CA LYS A 56 16.32 6.60 1.95
C LYS A 56 16.59 8.11 1.82
N GLU A 57 17.62 8.48 1.08
CA GLU A 57 17.94 9.89 0.84
C GLU A 57 16.78 10.58 0.10
N ALA A 58 16.25 9.94 -0.92
CA ALA A 58 15.10 10.48 -1.64
C ALA A 58 13.91 10.69 -0.70
N MET A 59 13.61 9.71 0.15
CA MET A 59 12.49 9.82 1.09
C MET A 59 12.68 10.95 2.09
N GLN A 60 13.90 11.25 2.48
CA GLN A 60 14.18 12.34 3.41
C GLN A 60 13.90 13.72 2.85
N THR A 61 13.78 13.85 1.54
CA THR A 61 13.46 15.13 0.90
C THR A 61 11.95 15.38 0.85
N LEU A 62 11.12 14.40 1.21
CA LEU A 62 9.68 14.55 1.14
C LEU A 62 9.19 15.61 2.11
N SER A 63 8.39 16.54 1.59
CA SER A 63 7.75 17.58 2.38
C SER A 63 6.27 17.60 2.00
N CYS A 64 5.46 16.98 2.81
CA CYS A 64 4.04 16.81 2.54
C CYS A 64 3.30 16.78 3.87
N LYS A 65 2.18 17.50 3.94
CA LYS A 65 1.37 17.52 5.16
C LYS A 65 0.64 16.19 5.34
N PRO A 66 0.38 15.80 6.59
CA PRO A 66 -0.49 14.66 6.84
C PRO A 66 -1.86 14.90 6.19
N PHE A 67 -2.52 13.85 5.83
CA PHE A 67 -3.85 13.90 5.20
C PHE A 67 -4.64 12.68 5.62
N ARG A 68 -5.93 12.71 5.39
CA ARG A 68 -6.77 11.54 5.67
C ARG A 68 -7.02 10.78 4.39
N MET A 69 -7.06 9.45 4.49
CA MET A 69 -7.48 8.61 3.37
C MET A 69 -8.55 7.63 3.84
N ALA A 70 -9.47 7.31 2.96
CA ALA A 70 -10.61 6.46 3.28
C ALA A 70 -10.81 5.40 2.21
N PHE A 71 -11.39 4.27 2.61
CA PHE A 71 -11.72 3.20 1.68
C PHE A 71 -12.77 3.65 0.66
N ALA A 72 -12.62 3.16 -0.56
CA ALA A 72 -13.62 3.27 -1.61
C ALA A 72 -14.15 1.86 -1.90
N GLU A 73 -14.61 1.63 -3.12
CA GLU A 73 -15.18 0.35 -3.50
C GLU A 73 -14.13 -0.69 -3.80
N MET A 74 -14.54 -1.96 -3.83
CA MET A 74 -13.67 -3.05 -4.25
C MET A 74 -13.71 -3.22 -5.76
N GLY A 75 -12.67 -3.79 -6.31
CA GLY A 75 -12.58 -4.11 -7.72
C GLY A 75 -11.60 -5.25 -7.96
N VAL A 76 -11.49 -5.65 -9.22
CA VAL A 76 -10.64 -6.79 -9.60
C VAL A 76 -9.79 -6.43 -10.81
N PHE A 77 -8.49 -6.79 -10.75
CA PHE A 77 -7.61 -6.81 -11.90
C PHE A 77 -7.24 -8.27 -12.10
N ASP A 78 -7.59 -8.84 -13.25
CA ASP A 78 -7.41 -10.27 -13.49
C ASP A 78 -8.07 -11.08 -12.36
N ASN A 79 -7.30 -11.74 -11.53
CA ASN A 79 -7.84 -12.48 -10.39
C ASN A 79 -7.36 -11.90 -9.04
N LEU A 80 -7.03 -10.62 -9.02
CA LEU A 80 -6.59 -9.93 -7.82
C LEU A 80 -7.70 -9.00 -7.33
N LEU A 81 -8.21 -9.26 -6.13
CA LEU A 81 -9.25 -8.43 -5.52
C LEU A 81 -8.59 -7.34 -4.68
N TRP A 82 -9.02 -6.10 -4.89
CA TRP A 82 -8.47 -4.95 -4.19
C TRP A 82 -9.57 -4.05 -3.64
N VAL A 83 -9.19 -3.23 -2.66
CA VAL A 83 -10.03 -2.15 -2.14
C VAL A 83 -9.42 -0.85 -2.61
N GLY A 84 -10.23 0.02 -3.19
CA GLY A 84 -9.78 1.34 -3.65
C GLY A 84 -9.73 2.35 -2.51
N ILE A 85 -9.14 3.49 -2.82
CA ILE A 85 -9.08 4.64 -1.92
C ILE A 85 -9.87 5.77 -2.55
N LYS A 86 -10.70 6.46 -1.75
CA LYS A 86 -11.47 7.59 -2.25
C LYS A 86 -10.55 8.65 -2.85
N GLY A 87 -11.02 9.36 -3.87
CA GLY A 87 -10.28 10.43 -4.50
C GLY A 87 -9.67 11.35 -3.45
N ASN A 88 -8.36 11.61 -3.56
CA ASN A 88 -7.62 12.24 -2.48
C ASN A 88 -6.44 13.03 -3.03
N GLN A 89 -6.54 14.37 -2.93
CA GLN A 89 -5.48 15.24 -3.41
C GLN A 89 -4.18 15.04 -2.62
N GLY A 90 -4.27 14.83 -1.31
CA GLY A 90 -3.09 14.61 -0.48
C GLY A 90 -2.33 13.36 -0.90
N LEU A 91 -3.05 12.27 -1.14
CA LEU A 91 -2.44 11.02 -1.58
C LEU A 91 -1.80 11.17 -2.96
N ASN A 92 -2.50 11.82 -3.88
CA ASN A 92 -1.99 12.03 -5.24
C ASN A 92 -0.75 12.92 -5.22
N LYS A 93 -0.73 13.97 -4.39
CA LYS A 93 0.45 14.82 -4.23
C LYS A 93 1.62 14.04 -3.67
N LEU A 94 1.37 13.23 -2.65
CA LEU A 94 2.41 12.43 -2.02
C LEU A 94 3.03 11.48 -3.04
N ALA A 95 2.21 10.81 -3.84
CA ALA A 95 2.71 9.90 -4.87
C ALA A 95 3.59 10.64 -5.90
N ARG A 96 3.18 11.86 -6.30
CA ARG A 96 3.99 12.66 -7.23
C ARG A 96 5.30 13.11 -6.59
N TYR A 97 5.28 13.50 -5.32
CA TYR A 97 6.49 13.92 -4.62
C TYR A 97 7.46 12.74 -4.47
N VAL A 98 6.94 11.55 -4.19
CA VAL A 98 7.78 10.34 -4.13
C VAL A 98 8.43 10.08 -5.49
N ALA A 99 7.66 10.14 -6.57
CA ALA A 99 8.19 9.94 -7.92
C ALA A 99 9.26 10.97 -8.26
N THR A 100 9.01 12.25 -7.96
CA THR A 100 9.98 13.32 -8.21
C THR A 100 11.25 13.10 -7.40
N ALA A 101 11.13 12.75 -6.14
CA ALA A 101 12.28 12.52 -5.27
C ALA A 101 13.14 11.35 -5.78
N LEU A 102 12.49 10.28 -6.22
CA LEU A 102 13.20 9.14 -6.79
C LEU A 102 13.91 9.50 -8.10
N ASP A 103 13.25 10.28 -8.96
CA ASP A 103 13.85 10.74 -10.20
C ASP A 103 15.09 11.62 -9.93
N GLU A 104 15.00 12.54 -8.99
CA GLU A 104 16.11 13.40 -8.64
C GLU A 104 17.27 12.61 -8.03
N ALA A 105 16.98 11.55 -7.31
CA ALA A 105 18.01 10.69 -6.74
C ALA A 105 18.50 9.63 -7.74
N GLN A 106 17.95 9.63 -8.95
CA GLN A 106 18.31 8.67 -10.01
C GLN A 106 18.05 7.22 -9.61
N VAL A 107 16.97 7.01 -8.84
CA VAL A 107 16.53 5.68 -8.43
C VAL A 107 15.48 5.20 -9.41
N SER A 108 15.67 4.00 -9.98
CA SER A 108 14.69 3.39 -10.87
C SER A 108 13.51 2.87 -10.07
N TYR A 109 12.33 2.98 -10.63
CA TYR A 109 11.11 2.43 -10.03
C TYR A 109 10.10 2.12 -11.14
N ASP A 110 9.07 1.33 -10.81
CA ASP A 110 8.02 0.98 -11.77
C ASP A 110 7.20 2.24 -12.07
N ARG A 111 7.17 2.64 -13.34
CA ARG A 111 6.53 3.89 -13.77
C ARG A 111 5.09 3.74 -14.21
N LYS A 112 4.42 2.70 -13.79
CA LYS A 112 3.00 2.53 -14.10
C LYS A 112 2.20 3.67 -13.47
N LYS A 113 1.07 3.99 -14.10
CA LYS A 113 0.17 5.01 -13.57
C LYS A 113 -0.22 4.66 -12.14
N PHE A 114 -0.15 5.64 -11.26
CA PHE A 114 -0.53 5.46 -9.87
C PHE A 114 -2.05 5.31 -9.75
N VAL A 115 -2.49 4.14 -9.30
CA VAL A 115 -3.90 3.86 -8.99
C VAL A 115 -3.92 3.34 -7.56
N PRO A 116 -4.30 4.17 -6.59
CA PRO A 116 -4.21 3.75 -5.19
C PRO A 116 -5.19 2.63 -4.87
N HIS A 117 -4.66 1.55 -4.35
CA HIS A 117 -5.47 0.39 -3.99
C HIS A 117 -4.75 -0.45 -2.93
N ILE A 118 -5.53 -1.28 -2.25
CA ILE A 118 -5.01 -2.22 -1.26
C ILE A 118 -5.37 -3.62 -1.76
N THR A 119 -4.38 -4.44 -2.08
CA THR A 119 -4.62 -5.82 -2.47
C THR A 119 -5.05 -6.62 -1.25
N ILE A 120 -6.15 -7.35 -1.34
CA ILE A 120 -6.66 -8.13 -0.21
C ILE A 120 -6.75 -9.63 -0.49
N VAL A 121 -6.99 -10.05 -1.74
CA VAL A 121 -7.02 -11.48 -2.10
C VAL A 121 -6.34 -11.67 -3.44
N ARG A 122 -5.40 -12.62 -3.51
CA ARG A 122 -4.72 -13.01 -4.75
C ARG A 122 -5.29 -14.33 -5.24
N ASN A 123 -5.26 -14.56 -6.56
CA ASN A 123 -5.80 -15.76 -7.17
C ASN A 123 -7.26 -15.97 -6.75
N MET A 124 -8.02 -14.90 -6.78
CA MET A 124 -9.38 -14.84 -6.26
C MET A 124 -10.37 -15.46 -7.25
N GLY A 125 -11.32 -16.21 -6.70
CA GLY A 125 -12.47 -16.70 -7.43
C GLY A 125 -13.68 -16.67 -6.52
N GLY A 126 -14.85 -16.42 -7.10
CA GLY A 126 -16.10 -16.44 -6.34
C GLY A 126 -16.86 -15.11 -6.39
N PRO A 127 -18.02 -15.07 -5.76
CA PRO A 127 -18.99 -13.98 -5.88
C PRO A 127 -18.66 -12.79 -4.97
N TRP A 128 -17.53 -12.16 -5.16
CA TRP A 128 -17.07 -11.06 -4.31
C TRP A 128 -18.00 -9.84 -4.31
N LYS A 129 -18.77 -9.65 -5.38
CA LYS A 129 -19.67 -8.49 -5.47
C LYS A 129 -20.80 -8.53 -4.47
N LYS A 130 -21.06 -9.69 -3.87
CA LYS A 130 -22.10 -9.84 -2.86
C LYS A 130 -21.70 -9.23 -1.52
N VAL A 131 -20.42 -8.94 -1.34
CA VAL A 131 -19.86 -8.44 -0.08
C VAL A 131 -19.62 -6.93 -0.19
N SER A 132 -20.02 -6.20 0.85
CA SER A 132 -19.79 -4.75 0.89
C SER A 132 -18.33 -4.44 1.15
N PRO A 133 -17.80 -3.35 0.57
CA PRO A 133 -16.41 -2.97 0.84
C PRO A 133 -16.24 -2.54 2.30
N PRO A 134 -15.00 -2.59 2.81
CA PRO A 134 -14.76 -2.12 4.17
C PRO A 134 -15.01 -0.62 4.27
N LYS A 135 -15.30 -0.15 5.48
CA LYS A 135 -15.51 1.27 5.76
C LYS A 135 -14.47 1.70 6.77
N GLY A 136 -14.02 2.92 6.65
CA GLY A 136 -13.08 3.50 7.59
C GLY A 136 -12.11 4.43 6.89
N ASP A 137 -11.37 5.15 7.71
CA ASP A 137 -10.35 6.08 7.25
C ASP A 137 -9.19 6.12 8.25
N MET A 138 -8.12 6.80 7.85
CA MET A 138 -6.99 7.01 8.74
C MET A 138 -6.28 8.32 8.41
N SER A 139 -5.56 8.85 9.38
CA SER A 139 -4.62 9.93 9.13
C SER A 139 -3.32 9.33 8.62
N VAL A 140 -2.86 9.78 7.45
CA VAL A 140 -1.58 9.35 6.91
C VAL A 140 -0.51 10.29 7.42
N GLN A 141 0.36 9.79 8.28
CA GLN A 141 1.40 10.59 8.94
C GLN A 141 2.81 10.07 8.69
N LYS A 142 2.92 8.92 8.02
CA LYS A 142 4.20 8.26 7.83
C LYS A 142 4.23 7.56 6.48
N VAL A 143 5.40 7.60 5.85
CA VAL A 143 5.68 6.85 4.62
C VAL A 143 6.78 5.86 4.95
N SER A 144 6.60 4.60 4.58
CA SER A 144 7.51 3.53 4.93
C SER A 144 8.24 2.96 3.73
N LEU A 145 9.50 2.63 3.91
CA LEU A 145 10.28 1.85 2.96
C LEU A 145 10.25 0.40 3.44
N MET A 146 9.67 -0.46 2.63
CA MET A 146 9.45 -1.85 2.97
C MET A 146 10.33 -2.76 2.16
N LYS A 147 10.83 -3.80 2.83
CA LYS A 147 11.59 -4.87 2.21
C LYS A 147 10.67 -6.09 2.09
N SER A 148 10.62 -6.68 0.90
CA SER A 148 9.80 -7.85 0.63
C SER A 148 10.69 -9.08 0.54
N GLU A 149 10.38 -10.12 1.31
CA GLU A 149 11.11 -11.37 1.32
C GLU A 149 10.17 -12.56 1.28
N GLN A 150 10.63 -13.68 0.74
CA GLN A 150 9.92 -14.96 0.85
C GLN A 150 10.59 -15.73 1.99
N LYS A 151 9.81 -16.09 2.99
CA LYS A 151 10.29 -16.89 4.12
C LYS A 151 9.31 -18.02 4.34
N ASP A 152 9.81 -19.27 4.25
CA ASP A 152 8.98 -20.47 4.45
C ASP A 152 7.70 -20.44 3.61
N GLY A 153 7.84 -20.03 2.35
CA GLY A 153 6.71 -19.97 1.42
C GLY A 153 5.76 -18.81 1.62
N LYS A 154 6.06 -17.92 2.56
CA LYS A 154 5.22 -16.76 2.85
C LYS A 154 5.93 -15.45 2.51
N ARG A 155 5.16 -14.47 2.04
CA ARG A 155 5.67 -13.14 1.78
C ARG A 155 5.73 -12.38 3.09
N VAL A 156 6.92 -11.89 3.46
CA VAL A 156 7.13 -11.12 4.68
C VAL A 156 7.61 -9.72 4.31
N TYR A 157 6.93 -8.71 4.83
CA TYR A 157 7.30 -7.31 4.63
C TYR A 157 7.92 -6.77 5.92
N THR A 158 9.08 -6.13 5.79
CA THR A 158 9.79 -5.54 6.93
C THR A 158 10.02 -4.06 6.64
N GLU A 159 9.64 -3.20 7.58
CA GLU A 159 9.94 -1.78 7.46
C GLU A 159 11.43 -1.57 7.79
N ILE A 160 12.17 -1.02 6.83
CA ILE A 160 13.60 -0.76 7.04
C ILE A 160 13.90 0.73 7.19
N PHE A 161 12.93 1.60 6.91
CA PHE A 161 13.08 3.04 7.05
C PHE A 161 11.71 3.70 6.96
N SER A 162 11.55 4.85 7.56
CA SER A 162 10.31 5.61 7.41
C SER A 162 10.59 7.10 7.59
N VAL A 163 9.70 7.92 7.04
CA VAL A 163 9.72 9.36 7.24
C VAL A 163 8.35 9.82 7.69
N SER A 164 8.32 10.79 8.58
CA SER A 164 7.07 11.39 9.06
C SER A 164 6.65 12.52 8.12
N LEU A 165 5.35 12.66 7.93
CA LEU A 165 4.79 13.77 7.14
C LEU A 165 4.49 14.95 8.06
N GLY A 166 4.48 16.17 7.49
CA GLY A 166 4.14 17.39 8.20
C GLY A 166 5.10 17.70 9.32
N GLY A 167 6.26 17.24 9.22
CA GLY A 167 7.21 17.39 10.21
C GLY A 167 7.43 18.85 10.50
N LYS A 168 8.38 19.39 10.78
CA LYS A 168 8.56 20.70 11.05
C LYS A 168 8.32 21.55 9.96
N GLY A 169 7.56 22.38 10.13
CA GLY A 169 7.22 23.36 9.13
C GLY A 169 8.44 24.04 8.60
#